data_3650c9048066c291851ecf7726dfdbbe
#
_entry.id   3650c9048066c291851ecf7726dfdbbe
#
_cell.length_a   1.000
_cell.length_b   1.000
_cell.length_c   1.000
_cell.angle_alpha   90.00
_cell.angle_beta   90.00
_cell.angle_gamma   90.00
#
_symmetry.space_group_name_H-M   'P 1'
#
loop_
_entity.id
_entity.type
_entity.pdbx_description
1 polymer ?
#
loop_
_entity_poly.entity_id
_entity_poly.type
_entity_poly.pdbx_seq_one_letter_code
_entity_poly.pdbx_strand_id
1 'polypeptide(L)'
;MHDPLSPRRLARLWLLPAALTMSAAASAHIVFEQKQAPAGSYYKGTLMVGHGCNGSATRAITVTIPEGVQGAHPQPKAGWQLEVKRASLAKPVQSHGKLMTDDVRTLRWFGGTLADAHFDEFVMLMKLPEQGGKLYFPVLQECENGTTEWTQVPADGQTMRDLKSPAAELEVLAPAGHMQGHSH
;
A
#
# COMPACT_ATOMS: atom_id res chain seq x y z
N MET A 1 2.66 78.11 40.11
CA MET A 1 4.04 77.83 39.68
C MET A 1 4.34 76.38 39.93
N HIS A 2 4.82 75.66 38.96
CA HIS A 2 5.21 74.28 38.90
C HIS A 2 4.14 73.33 38.44
N ASP A 3 4.14 73.11 37.13
CA ASP A 3 3.59 71.87 36.47
C ASP A 3 4.50 70.71 36.78
N PRO A 4 3.96 69.54 37.01
CA PRO A 4 4.71 68.30 36.78
C PRO A 4 4.15 67.51 35.62
N LEU A 5 5.07 67.10 34.78
CA LEU A 5 5.03 66.31 33.58
C LEU A 5 4.31 64.95 33.73
N SER A 6 3.39 64.67 32.79
CA SER A 6 2.74 63.40 32.63
C SER A 6 3.68 62.34 31.98
N PRO A 7 3.81 61.15 32.53
CA PRO A 7 4.54 60.03 31.82
C PRO A 7 3.71 59.41 30.79
N ARG A 8 4.14 59.49 29.50
CA ARG A 8 3.63 58.76 28.36
C ARG A 8 3.88 57.30 28.58
N ARG A 9 2.82 56.52 28.78
CA ARG A 9 2.85 55.04 28.77
C ARG A 9 3.04 54.58 27.34
N LEU A 10 4.23 54.07 27.01
CA LEU A 10 4.54 53.34 25.78
C LEU A 10 3.88 51.95 25.87
N ALA A 11 2.75 51.78 25.20
CA ALA A 11 2.15 50.49 24.99
C ALA A 11 3.03 49.71 24.01
N ARG A 12 3.82 48.74 24.52
CA ARG A 12 4.53 47.78 23.70
C ARG A 12 3.50 46.75 23.20
N LEU A 13 3.07 46.87 21.91
CA LEU A 13 2.39 45.80 21.21
C LEU A 13 3.38 44.64 21.03
N TRP A 14 3.12 43.55 21.73
CA TRP A 14 3.76 42.28 21.48
C TRP A 14 3.06 41.64 20.28
N LEU A 15 3.67 41.73 19.08
CA LEU A 15 3.31 40.95 17.93
C LEU A 15 3.76 39.51 18.19
N LEU A 16 2.83 38.63 18.61
CA LEU A 16 3.04 37.18 18.63
C LEU A 16 3.08 36.68 17.17
N PRO A 17 4.15 36.02 16.72
CA PRO A 17 4.13 35.39 15.43
C PRO A 17 3.18 34.18 15.52
N ALA A 18 2.09 34.21 14.75
CA ALA A 18 1.24 33.04 14.50
C ALA A 18 2.06 32.03 13.70
N ALA A 19 2.64 31.04 14.37
CA ALA A 19 3.27 29.90 13.71
C ALA A 19 2.16 29.12 13.03
N LEU A 20 2.02 29.23 11.69
CA LEU A 20 1.23 28.33 10.87
C LEU A 20 1.92 26.95 10.95
N THR A 21 1.40 26.07 11.79
CA THR A 21 1.75 24.65 11.76
C THR A 21 1.13 24.06 10.48
N MET A 22 1.91 23.96 9.42
CA MET A 22 1.57 23.12 8.27
C MET A 22 1.57 21.66 8.75
N SER A 23 0.39 21.13 9.06
CA SER A 23 0.20 19.70 9.24
C SER A 23 0.51 19.05 7.89
N ALA A 24 1.71 18.50 7.75
CA ALA A 24 1.99 17.57 6.67
C ALA A 24 1.02 16.39 6.85
N ALA A 25 0.04 16.26 5.98
CA ALA A 25 -0.79 15.07 5.91
C ALA A 25 0.17 13.90 5.61
N ALA A 26 0.48 13.10 6.63
CA ALA A 26 1.19 11.85 6.45
C ALA A 26 0.26 10.94 5.64
N SER A 27 0.44 10.90 4.31
CA SER A 27 -0.26 9.95 3.45
C SER A 27 0.38 8.59 3.70
N ALA A 28 -0.21 7.82 4.61
CA ALA A 28 0.20 6.44 4.82
C ALA A 28 -0.49 5.56 3.77
N HIS A 29 0.19 5.36 2.65
CA HIS A 29 -0.27 4.46 1.58
C HIS A 29 -0.31 3.01 2.08
N ILE A 30 -1.21 2.20 1.53
CA ILE A 30 -1.14 0.74 1.68
C ILE A 30 0.06 0.26 0.88
N VAL A 31 1.02 -0.38 1.55
CA VAL A 31 2.29 -0.81 0.95
C VAL A 31 2.67 -2.21 1.41
N PHE A 32 3.49 -2.90 0.64
CA PHE A 32 4.16 -4.10 1.13
C PHE A 32 5.29 -3.74 2.10
N GLU A 33 5.42 -4.50 3.17
CA GLU A 33 6.56 -4.43 4.11
C GLU A 33 7.88 -4.65 3.35
N GLN A 34 7.97 -5.74 2.59
CA GLN A 34 9.09 -6.01 1.69
C GLN A 34 8.69 -5.63 0.27
N LYS A 35 9.35 -4.62 -0.27
CA LYS A 35 9.01 -4.03 -1.57
C LYS A 35 9.72 -4.68 -2.75
N GLN A 36 10.58 -5.67 -2.51
CA GLN A 36 11.35 -6.37 -3.53
C GLN A 36 11.41 -7.87 -3.21
N ALA A 37 11.37 -8.71 -4.25
CA ALA A 37 11.54 -10.14 -4.12
C ALA A 37 12.10 -10.76 -5.42
N PRO A 38 12.84 -11.91 -5.34
CA PRO A 38 13.37 -12.56 -6.53
C PRO A 38 12.28 -13.11 -7.45
N ALA A 39 12.50 -13.04 -8.76
CA ALA A 39 11.65 -13.67 -9.77
C ALA A 39 11.52 -15.18 -9.53
N GLY A 40 10.35 -15.75 -9.84
CA GLY A 40 10.04 -17.17 -9.69
C GLY A 40 9.97 -17.68 -8.25
N SER A 41 10.22 -16.82 -7.25
CA SER A 41 10.18 -17.22 -5.84
C SER A 41 8.77 -17.26 -5.26
N TYR A 42 8.60 -18.01 -4.17
CA TYR A 42 7.46 -17.79 -3.29
C TYR A 42 7.69 -16.55 -2.44
N TYR A 43 6.70 -15.68 -2.43
CA TYR A 43 6.74 -14.41 -1.72
C TYR A 43 5.60 -14.34 -0.69
N LYS A 44 5.98 -14.10 0.56
CA LYS A 44 5.04 -13.75 1.62
C LYS A 44 4.82 -12.23 1.59
N GLY A 45 3.74 -11.79 0.95
CA GLY A 45 3.36 -10.39 0.88
C GLY A 45 2.62 -9.95 2.13
N THR A 46 3.20 -9.04 2.90
CA THR A 46 2.58 -8.39 4.06
C THR A 46 2.16 -6.99 3.64
N LEU A 47 0.86 -6.78 3.43
CA LEU A 47 0.28 -5.46 3.17
C LEU A 47 0.05 -4.74 4.50
N MET A 48 0.66 -3.59 4.67
CA MET A 48 0.50 -2.72 5.83
C MET A 48 -0.59 -1.69 5.57
N VAL A 49 -1.61 -1.64 6.43
CA VAL A 49 -2.69 -0.65 6.42
C VAL A 49 -2.53 0.23 7.65
N GLY A 50 -2.09 1.47 7.44
CA GLY A 50 -1.65 2.37 8.52
C GLY A 50 -2.73 3.28 9.08
N HIS A 51 -3.90 3.38 8.45
CA HIS A 51 -5.02 4.20 8.90
C HIS A 51 -6.32 3.80 8.18
N GLY A 52 -7.44 4.35 8.62
CA GLY A 52 -8.73 4.18 7.95
C GLY A 52 -8.98 5.19 6.80
N CYS A 53 -10.24 5.42 6.47
CA CYS A 53 -10.66 6.38 5.45
C CYS A 53 -11.12 7.67 6.12
N ASN A 54 -10.32 8.74 6.06
CA ASN A 54 -10.67 10.04 6.64
C ASN A 54 -11.12 9.96 8.12
N GLY A 55 -10.39 9.23 8.96
CA GLY A 55 -10.71 9.05 10.37
C GLY A 55 -11.72 7.93 10.66
N SER A 56 -12.23 7.23 9.66
CA SER A 56 -13.20 6.14 9.80
C SER A 56 -12.51 4.77 9.81
N ALA A 57 -12.93 3.89 10.71
CA ALA A 57 -12.35 2.56 10.86
C ALA A 57 -12.51 1.69 9.60
N THR A 58 -11.46 0.95 9.23
CA THR A 58 -11.48 -0.01 8.12
C THR A 58 -12.30 -1.25 8.49
N ARG A 59 -13.18 -1.69 7.58
CA ARG A 59 -14.09 -2.83 7.72
C ARG A 59 -13.82 -3.95 6.73
N ALA A 60 -13.20 -3.63 5.57
CA ALA A 60 -12.75 -4.64 4.62
C ALA A 60 -11.53 -4.14 3.83
N ILE A 61 -10.68 -5.10 3.44
CA ILE A 61 -9.55 -4.94 2.52
C ILE A 61 -9.73 -5.97 1.41
N THR A 62 -9.83 -5.48 0.18
CA THR A 62 -9.90 -6.32 -1.02
C THR A 62 -8.68 -6.07 -1.88
N VAL A 63 -7.93 -7.13 -2.19
CA VAL A 63 -6.70 -7.07 -2.99
C VAL A 63 -6.93 -7.74 -4.32
N THR A 64 -6.62 -7.04 -5.41
CA THR A 64 -6.58 -7.63 -6.76
C THR A 64 -5.19 -8.18 -7.03
N ILE A 65 -5.12 -9.45 -7.41
CA ILE A 65 -3.86 -10.15 -7.73
C ILE A 65 -3.53 -9.91 -9.20
N PRO A 66 -2.38 -9.29 -9.52
CA PRO A 66 -2.02 -8.99 -10.90
C PRO A 66 -1.70 -10.24 -11.72
N GLU A 67 -1.76 -10.12 -13.04
CA GLU A 67 -1.36 -11.16 -13.97
C GLU A 67 0.11 -11.55 -13.75
N GLY A 68 0.42 -12.84 -13.99
CA GLY A 68 1.75 -13.42 -13.76
C GLY A 68 1.98 -13.93 -12.34
N VAL A 69 1.26 -13.41 -11.34
CA VAL A 69 1.26 -13.97 -9.99
C VAL A 69 0.38 -15.21 -9.95
N GLN A 70 0.86 -16.27 -9.29
CA GLN A 70 0.20 -17.57 -9.24
C GLN A 70 -0.09 -18.01 -7.80
N GLY A 71 -1.21 -18.75 -7.61
CA GLY A 71 -1.53 -19.46 -6.38
C GLY A 71 -1.53 -18.57 -5.14
N ALA A 72 -2.21 -17.43 -5.20
CA ALA A 72 -2.28 -16.54 -4.03
C ALA A 72 -3.16 -17.16 -2.93
N HIS A 73 -2.60 -17.30 -1.73
CA HIS A 73 -3.27 -17.83 -0.54
C HIS A 73 -3.28 -16.79 0.57
N PRO A 74 -4.45 -16.32 1.03
CA PRO A 74 -4.52 -15.37 2.14
C PRO A 74 -4.24 -16.07 3.47
N GLN A 75 -3.57 -15.38 4.38
CA GLN A 75 -3.47 -15.83 5.76
C GLN A 75 -4.80 -15.52 6.49
N PRO A 76 -5.41 -16.51 7.18
CA PRO A 76 -6.51 -16.25 8.10
C PRO A 76 -6.13 -15.22 9.15
N LYS A 77 -7.05 -14.31 9.46
CA LYS A 77 -6.83 -13.23 10.43
C LYS A 77 -7.94 -13.27 11.48
N ALA A 78 -7.55 -13.29 12.77
CA ALA A 78 -8.50 -13.31 13.88
C ALA A 78 -9.47 -12.11 13.81
N GLY A 79 -10.76 -12.37 13.95
CA GLY A 79 -11.81 -11.36 13.87
C GLY A 79 -12.19 -10.92 12.45
N TRP A 80 -11.58 -11.50 11.40
CA TRP A 80 -11.88 -11.24 10.00
C TRP A 80 -12.35 -12.50 9.29
N GLN A 81 -13.29 -12.35 8.37
CA GLN A 81 -13.69 -13.38 7.43
C GLN A 81 -12.85 -13.26 6.16
N LEU A 82 -12.76 -14.37 5.39
CA LEU A 82 -12.02 -14.44 4.13
C LEU A 82 -12.96 -14.79 2.98
N GLU A 83 -12.76 -14.09 1.86
CA GLU A 83 -13.32 -14.46 0.57
C GLU A 83 -12.19 -14.56 -0.45
N VAL A 84 -12.17 -15.63 -1.24
CA VAL A 84 -11.19 -15.88 -2.31
C VAL A 84 -11.94 -16.05 -3.60
N LYS A 85 -11.69 -15.21 -4.60
CA LYS A 85 -12.30 -15.33 -5.92
C LYS A 85 -11.27 -15.74 -6.95
N ARG A 86 -11.62 -16.73 -7.75
CA ARG A 86 -10.85 -17.17 -8.91
C ARG A 86 -11.47 -16.56 -10.16
N ALA A 87 -10.62 -16.31 -11.17
CA ALA A 87 -11.06 -15.89 -12.49
C ALA A 87 -10.15 -16.51 -13.56
N SER A 88 -10.62 -16.51 -14.80
CA SER A 88 -9.84 -16.98 -15.95
C SER A 88 -8.57 -16.16 -16.12
N LEU A 89 -7.48 -16.86 -16.41
CA LEU A 89 -6.21 -16.25 -16.76
C LEU A 89 -6.25 -15.72 -18.21
N ALA A 90 -5.64 -14.57 -18.46
CA ALA A 90 -5.46 -14.04 -19.80
C ALA A 90 -4.65 -15.02 -20.69
N LYS A 91 -3.69 -15.72 -20.07
CA LYS A 91 -2.91 -16.80 -20.70
C LYS A 91 -2.83 -17.99 -19.75
N PRO A 92 -3.16 -19.22 -20.22
CA PRO A 92 -2.96 -20.40 -19.41
C PRO A 92 -1.49 -20.56 -19.01
N VAL A 93 -1.25 -21.05 -17.79
CA VAL A 93 0.09 -21.26 -17.25
C VAL A 93 0.29 -22.71 -16.83
N GLN A 94 1.51 -23.22 -16.99
CA GLN A 94 1.89 -24.52 -16.46
C GLN A 94 2.27 -24.38 -14.98
N SER A 95 1.63 -25.16 -14.11
CA SER A 95 1.94 -25.20 -12.69
C SER A 95 1.90 -26.65 -12.21
N HIS A 96 2.99 -27.14 -11.64
CA HIS A 96 3.11 -28.52 -11.14
C HIS A 96 2.61 -29.60 -12.13
N GLY A 97 2.98 -29.45 -13.41
CA GLY A 97 2.59 -30.39 -14.48
C GLY A 97 1.13 -30.31 -14.95
N LYS A 98 0.37 -29.33 -14.49
CA LYS A 98 -1.02 -29.07 -14.91
C LYS A 98 -1.14 -27.73 -15.64
N LEU A 99 -1.96 -27.70 -16.67
CA LEU A 99 -2.34 -26.47 -17.35
C LEU A 99 -3.45 -25.78 -16.52
N MET A 100 -3.14 -24.63 -15.96
CA MET A 100 -4.08 -23.82 -15.21
C MET A 100 -4.69 -22.77 -16.14
N THR A 101 -6.01 -22.74 -16.24
CA THR A 101 -6.77 -21.77 -17.04
C THR A 101 -7.44 -20.71 -16.19
N ASP A 102 -7.48 -20.91 -14.89
CA ASP A 102 -7.98 -19.98 -13.89
C ASP A 102 -7.06 -19.94 -12.66
N ASP A 103 -7.08 -18.85 -11.93
CA ASP A 103 -6.36 -18.72 -10.67
C ASP A 103 -7.03 -17.70 -9.75
N VAL A 104 -6.53 -17.58 -8.53
CA VAL A 104 -6.97 -16.56 -7.58
C VAL A 104 -6.63 -15.17 -8.14
N ARG A 105 -7.66 -14.31 -8.22
CA ARG A 105 -7.54 -12.94 -8.72
C ARG A 105 -8.00 -11.91 -7.71
N THR A 106 -8.73 -12.35 -6.66
CA THR A 106 -9.14 -11.44 -5.59
C THR A 106 -9.06 -12.14 -4.25
N LEU A 107 -8.50 -11.44 -3.28
CA LEU A 107 -8.51 -11.81 -1.88
C LEU A 107 -9.22 -10.71 -1.09
N ARG A 108 -10.15 -11.09 -0.21
CA ARG A 108 -10.87 -10.13 0.62
C ARG A 108 -10.90 -10.57 2.06
N TRP A 109 -10.46 -9.71 2.97
CA TRP A 109 -10.67 -9.80 4.40
C TRP A 109 -11.77 -8.80 4.77
N PHE A 110 -12.80 -9.26 5.49
CA PHE A 110 -13.95 -8.42 5.82
C PHE A 110 -14.59 -8.80 7.14
N GLY A 111 -15.50 -7.94 7.64
CA GLY A 111 -16.24 -8.18 8.88
C GLY A 111 -15.46 -7.90 10.15
N GLY A 112 -14.16 -7.58 10.04
CA GLY A 112 -13.35 -7.11 11.15
C GLY A 112 -13.47 -5.59 11.37
N THR A 113 -12.63 -5.07 12.26
CA THR A 113 -12.52 -3.63 12.53
C THR A 113 -11.06 -3.27 12.79
N LEU A 114 -10.51 -2.36 11.98
CA LEU A 114 -9.23 -1.71 12.25
C LEU A 114 -9.52 -0.22 12.49
N ALA A 115 -9.34 0.22 13.73
CA ALA A 115 -9.53 1.63 14.09
C ALA A 115 -8.55 2.53 13.33
N ASP A 116 -8.97 3.75 12.98
CA ASP A 116 -8.16 4.70 12.22
C ASP A 116 -6.80 5.02 12.87
N ALA A 117 -6.75 5.02 14.21
CA ALA A 117 -5.53 5.29 14.97
C ALA A 117 -4.56 4.08 15.07
N HIS A 118 -4.91 2.94 14.47
CA HIS A 118 -4.11 1.72 14.53
C HIS A 118 -3.64 1.31 13.13
N PHE A 119 -2.54 0.56 13.07
CA PHE A 119 -2.13 -0.14 11.85
C PHE A 119 -2.40 -1.64 11.99
N ASP A 120 -2.50 -2.32 10.88
CA ASP A 120 -2.61 -3.78 10.84
C ASP A 120 -2.07 -4.34 9.52
N GLU A 121 -1.83 -5.65 9.50
CA GLU A 121 -1.22 -6.38 8.41
C GLU A 121 -2.19 -7.37 7.79
N PHE A 122 -2.21 -7.42 6.44
CA PHE A 122 -2.97 -8.40 5.65
C PHE A 122 -2.02 -9.21 4.82
N VAL A 123 -1.89 -10.50 5.15
CA VAL A 123 -0.79 -11.34 4.67
C VAL A 123 -1.28 -12.34 3.63
N MET A 124 -0.51 -12.53 2.57
CA MET A 124 -0.74 -13.52 1.54
C MET A 124 0.55 -14.20 1.10
N LEU A 125 0.49 -15.47 0.75
CA LEU A 125 1.58 -16.21 0.13
C LEU A 125 1.26 -16.42 -1.35
N MET A 126 2.21 -16.18 -2.25
CA MET A 126 2.03 -16.32 -3.69
C MET A 126 3.34 -16.66 -4.39
N LYS A 127 3.26 -17.23 -5.60
CA LYS A 127 4.42 -17.41 -6.46
C LYS A 127 4.52 -16.23 -7.43
N LEU A 128 5.71 -15.62 -7.50
CA LEU A 128 5.99 -14.50 -8.39
C LEU A 128 6.32 -14.99 -9.81
N PRO A 129 6.14 -14.14 -10.84
CA PRO A 129 6.52 -14.47 -12.20
C PRO A 129 8.03 -14.68 -12.33
N GLU A 130 8.42 -15.48 -13.32
CA GLU A 130 9.83 -15.76 -13.63
C GLU A 130 10.57 -14.55 -14.24
N GLN A 131 9.82 -13.55 -14.69
CA GLN A 131 10.35 -12.33 -15.26
C GLN A 131 10.38 -11.21 -14.21
N GLY A 132 11.48 -10.46 -14.17
CA GLY A 132 11.59 -9.26 -13.36
C GLY A 132 10.71 -8.13 -13.87
N GLY A 133 10.41 -7.19 -12.99
CA GLY A 133 9.59 -6.01 -13.29
C GLY A 133 8.75 -5.56 -12.10
N LYS A 134 7.98 -4.51 -12.31
CA LYS A 134 7.09 -3.99 -11.28
C LYS A 134 5.72 -4.64 -11.38
N LEU A 135 5.21 -5.08 -10.25
CA LEU A 135 3.84 -5.55 -10.07
C LEU A 135 3.08 -4.53 -9.23
N TYR A 136 1.86 -4.24 -9.64
CA TYR A 136 0.97 -3.36 -8.90
C TYR A 136 -0.24 -4.16 -8.42
N PHE A 137 -0.52 -4.08 -7.13
CA PHE A 137 -1.63 -4.74 -6.49
C PHE A 137 -2.67 -3.69 -6.11
N PRO A 138 -3.74 -3.52 -6.90
CA PRO A 138 -4.84 -2.65 -6.53
C PRO A 138 -5.50 -3.12 -5.24
N VAL A 139 -5.78 -2.17 -4.33
CA VAL A 139 -6.45 -2.46 -3.07
C VAL A 139 -7.67 -1.56 -2.92
N LEU A 140 -8.83 -2.15 -2.64
CA LEU A 140 -10.01 -1.43 -2.18
C LEU A 140 -10.07 -1.53 -0.66
N GLN A 141 -10.00 -0.39 0.02
CA GLN A 141 -10.21 -0.25 1.45
C GLN A 141 -11.63 0.27 1.69
N GLU A 142 -12.44 -0.54 2.36
CA GLU A 142 -13.82 -0.18 2.75
C GLU A 142 -13.82 0.16 4.24
N CYS A 143 -14.34 1.33 4.57
CA CYS A 143 -14.43 1.81 5.95
C CYS A 143 -15.89 1.87 6.41
N GLU A 144 -16.13 2.17 7.69
CA GLU A 144 -17.49 2.41 8.21
C GLU A 144 -18.17 3.54 7.44
N ASN A 145 -17.40 4.59 7.10
CA ASN A 145 -17.85 5.71 6.30
C ASN A 145 -16.88 5.91 5.14
N GLY A 146 -17.33 5.56 3.93
CA GLY A 146 -16.57 5.76 2.71
C GLY A 146 -15.61 4.62 2.36
N THR A 147 -14.92 4.82 1.24
CA THR A 147 -13.95 3.89 0.68
C THR A 147 -12.74 4.65 0.17
N THR A 148 -11.60 3.97 0.08
CA THR A 148 -10.42 4.46 -0.63
C THR A 148 -9.96 3.41 -1.63
N GLU A 149 -9.82 3.81 -2.89
CA GLU A 149 -9.30 2.98 -3.96
C GLU A 149 -7.82 3.26 -4.16
N TRP A 150 -6.98 2.36 -3.68
CA TRP A 150 -5.54 2.37 -3.88
C TRP A 150 -5.22 1.65 -5.19
N THR A 151 -5.39 2.34 -6.32
CA THR A 151 -5.38 1.71 -7.65
C THR A 151 -4.52 2.42 -8.68
N GLN A 152 -4.00 3.60 -8.36
CA GLN A 152 -3.23 4.39 -9.29
C GLN A 152 -1.87 3.75 -9.57
N VAL A 153 -1.48 3.73 -10.85
CA VAL A 153 -0.18 3.26 -11.32
C VAL A 153 0.55 4.45 -11.94
N PRO A 154 1.86 4.65 -11.67
CA PRO A 154 2.60 5.77 -12.24
C PRO A 154 2.63 5.68 -13.77
N ALA A 155 2.35 6.78 -14.44
CA ALA A 155 2.60 6.94 -15.87
C ALA A 155 4.09 7.21 -16.12
N ASP A 156 4.50 7.21 -17.38
CA ASP A 156 5.87 7.54 -17.77
C ASP A 156 6.31 8.90 -17.20
N GLY A 157 7.43 8.90 -16.50
CA GLY A 157 7.99 10.08 -15.84
C GLY A 157 7.38 10.40 -14.46
N GLN A 158 6.37 9.66 -14.01
CA GLN A 158 5.82 9.78 -12.65
C GLN A 158 6.47 8.80 -11.67
N THR A 159 6.41 9.16 -10.39
CA THR A 159 6.80 8.29 -9.28
C THR A 159 5.59 7.95 -8.41
N MET A 160 5.70 6.94 -7.55
CA MET A 160 4.66 6.60 -6.57
C MET A 160 4.30 7.77 -5.65
N ARG A 161 5.22 8.70 -5.42
CA ARG A 161 5.02 9.88 -4.55
C ARG A 161 4.10 10.92 -5.17
N ASP A 162 3.96 10.92 -6.49
CA ASP A 162 3.13 11.86 -7.24
C ASP A 162 1.65 11.44 -7.25
N LEU A 163 1.37 10.23 -6.74
CA LEU A 163 0.04 9.64 -6.74
C LEU A 163 -0.65 9.80 -5.39
N LYS A 164 -1.94 10.12 -5.43
CA LYS A 164 -2.75 10.31 -4.22
C LYS A 164 -3.12 8.96 -3.57
N SER A 165 -3.45 7.96 -4.39
CA SER A 165 -3.91 6.64 -3.94
C SER A 165 -3.26 5.54 -4.80
N PRO A 166 -1.91 5.37 -4.71
CA PRO A 166 -1.20 4.39 -5.53
C PRO A 166 -1.54 2.96 -5.14
N ALA A 167 -1.54 2.05 -6.12
CA ALA A 167 -1.57 0.62 -5.89
C ALA A 167 -0.31 0.17 -5.12
N ALA A 168 -0.41 -0.89 -4.33
CA ALA A 168 0.76 -1.43 -3.65
C ALA A 168 1.76 -2.00 -4.68
N GLU A 169 2.98 -1.46 -4.71
CA GLU A 169 4.04 -1.86 -5.64
C GLU A 169 4.92 -2.95 -5.04
N LEU A 170 5.25 -3.96 -5.84
CA LEU A 170 6.28 -4.95 -5.58
C LEU A 170 7.24 -5.00 -6.78
N GLU A 171 8.52 -4.79 -6.55
CA GLU A 171 9.57 -4.98 -7.55
C GLU A 171 10.03 -6.43 -7.55
N VAL A 172 9.82 -7.11 -8.67
CA VAL A 172 10.32 -8.47 -8.90
C VAL A 172 11.71 -8.34 -9.51
N LEU A 173 12.71 -8.78 -8.77
CA LEU A 173 14.12 -8.72 -9.20
C LEU A 173 14.38 -9.83 -10.22
N ALA A 174 14.88 -9.45 -11.40
CA ALA A 174 15.28 -10.45 -12.40
C ALA A 174 16.30 -11.44 -11.81
N PRO A 175 16.33 -12.70 -12.26
CA PRO A 175 17.38 -13.63 -11.86
C PRO A 175 18.75 -13.02 -12.14
N ALA A 176 19.68 -13.12 -11.19
CA ALA A 176 21.06 -12.71 -11.43
C ALA A 176 21.57 -13.49 -12.64
N GLY A 177 21.86 -12.80 -13.74
CA GLY A 177 22.41 -13.42 -14.93
C GLY A 177 23.62 -14.24 -14.54
N HIS A 178 23.72 -15.49 -14.97
CA HIS A 178 24.94 -16.25 -14.87
C HIS A 178 26.00 -15.47 -15.63
N MET A 179 26.90 -14.81 -14.91
CA MET A 179 28.15 -14.35 -15.50
C MET A 179 28.86 -15.63 -15.98
N GLN A 180 28.74 -15.93 -17.26
CA GLN A 180 29.62 -16.89 -17.92
C GLN A 180 31.03 -16.34 -17.75
N GLY A 181 31.76 -16.90 -16.79
CA GLY A 181 33.16 -16.65 -16.64
C GLY A 181 33.85 -17.06 -17.93
N HIS A 182 34.31 -16.10 -18.71
CA HIS A 182 35.30 -16.34 -19.73
C HIS A 182 36.60 -16.69 -18.99
N SER A 183 36.85 -18.02 -18.86
CA SER A 183 38.17 -18.52 -18.55
C SER A 183 39.05 -18.36 -19.78
N HIS A 184 40.06 -17.52 -19.67
CA HIS A 184 41.22 -17.47 -20.56
C HIS A 184 42.27 -18.49 -20.14
#